data_a72de7246be60dd36f0ea738ef1f3d53
#
_entry.id   a72de7246be60dd36f0ea738ef1f3d53
#
_cell.length_a   1.000
_cell.length_b   1.000
_cell.length_c   1.000
_cell.angle_alpha   90.00
_cell.angle_beta   90.00
_cell.angle_gamma   90.00
#
_symmetry.space_group_name_H-M   'P 1'
#
loop_
_entity.id
_entity.type
_entity.pdbx_description
1 polymer ?
#
loop_
_entity_poly.entity_id
_entity_poly.type
_entity_poly.pdbx_seq_one_letter_code
_entity_poly.pdbx_strand_id
1 'polypeptide(L)'
;MCLASWNATEAAAAGTNAIRVTSGDVILDPSTHQPKAVLALYEDLLCPPCAAFEKNYGPTIDKLIETGAIAADYYFVAILDNSSRDYSSRAGAAAYCVADQSINAFRGFRGTLFANQPAESATAFPDNKELINDAQQAGAPNAANCITNGTHLALVRGMAQAVKVSAAPTVRINGVAFDTSSTTPDDLVARIKQIVGNVPGL
;
A
#
# COMPACT_ATOMS: atom_id res chain seq x y z
N MET A 1 -24.03 25.76 15.17
CA MET A 1 -22.63 25.45 14.78
C MET A 1 -22.26 24.15 15.45
N CYS A 2 -22.42 23.01 14.77
CA CYS A 2 -21.94 21.71 15.24
C CYS A 2 -20.55 21.50 14.73
N LEU A 3 -19.56 21.64 15.62
CA LEU A 3 -18.18 21.19 15.36
C LEU A 3 -18.21 19.67 15.39
N ALA A 4 -18.05 19.03 14.23
CA ALA A 4 -17.79 17.62 14.15
C ALA A 4 -16.42 17.37 14.77
N SER A 5 -16.39 16.88 16.00
CA SER A 5 -15.19 16.34 16.62
C SER A 5 -14.82 15.08 15.86
N TRP A 6 -13.76 15.16 15.07
CA TRP A 6 -13.15 13.98 14.44
C TRP A 6 -12.58 13.12 15.56
N ASN A 7 -13.21 11.99 15.81
CA ASN A 7 -12.79 11.07 16.86
C ASN A 7 -11.44 10.46 16.48
N ALA A 8 -10.44 10.67 17.32
CA ALA A 8 -9.11 10.03 17.21
C ALA A 8 -9.18 8.49 17.10
N THR A 9 -10.29 7.90 17.55
CA THR A 9 -10.58 6.47 17.47
C THR A 9 -10.83 5.98 16.03
N GLU A 10 -11.42 6.81 15.14
CA GLU A 10 -11.62 6.44 13.73
C GLU A 10 -10.32 6.51 12.93
N ALA A 11 -9.44 7.47 13.23
CA ALA A 11 -8.13 7.56 12.60
C ALA A 11 -7.21 6.40 13.00
N ALA A 12 -7.29 5.92 14.25
CA ALA A 12 -6.56 4.75 14.72
C ALA A 12 -7.08 3.44 14.08
N ALA A 13 -8.40 3.30 13.90
CA ALA A 13 -9.00 2.12 13.28
C ALA A 13 -8.68 2.02 11.77
N ALA A 14 -8.57 3.13 11.05
CA ALA A 14 -8.15 3.12 9.65
C ALA A 14 -6.67 2.72 9.49
N GLY A 15 -5.82 3.01 10.49
CA GLY A 15 -4.40 2.63 10.48
C GLY A 15 -4.10 1.17 10.84
N THR A 16 -5.02 0.46 11.51
CA THR A 16 -4.76 -0.90 12.03
C THR A 16 -4.65 -1.97 10.95
N ASN A 17 -5.14 -1.73 9.75
CA ASN A 17 -5.13 -2.69 8.63
C ASN A 17 -4.16 -2.31 7.50
N ALA A 18 -3.39 -1.23 7.65
CA ALA A 18 -2.40 -0.82 6.67
C ALA A 18 -1.03 -1.46 6.94
N ILE A 19 -0.29 -1.73 5.89
CA ILE A 19 1.16 -1.89 5.99
C ILE A 19 1.76 -0.49 5.91
N ARG A 20 2.24 0.04 7.04
CA ARG A 20 2.85 1.37 7.08
C ARG A 20 4.34 1.32 6.80
N VAL A 21 4.77 2.13 5.83
CA VAL A 21 6.18 2.38 5.51
C VAL A 21 6.51 3.82 5.84
N THR A 22 7.52 4.04 6.65
CA THR A 22 7.96 5.38 7.06
C THR A 22 9.45 5.38 7.38
N SER A 23 10.11 6.53 7.28
CA SER A 23 11.46 6.72 7.81
C SER A 23 11.43 7.07 9.30
N GLY A 24 12.59 6.93 9.96
CA GLY A 24 12.75 7.38 11.35
C GLY A 24 12.62 8.88 11.53
N ASP A 25 12.84 9.64 10.45
CA ASP A 25 12.83 11.11 10.44
C ASP A 25 11.52 11.68 9.87
N VAL A 26 10.43 10.90 9.88
CA VAL A 26 9.14 11.37 9.36
C VAL A 26 8.66 12.62 10.10
N ILE A 27 8.23 13.62 9.33
CA ILE A 27 7.73 14.89 9.87
C ILE A 27 6.42 14.65 10.59
N LEU A 28 6.40 14.92 11.89
CA LEU A 28 5.24 14.78 12.75
C LEU A 28 4.48 16.11 12.90
N ASP A 29 3.18 15.99 13.05
CA ASP A 29 2.34 17.09 13.53
C ASP A 29 2.63 17.31 15.01
N PRO A 30 2.99 18.54 15.44
CA PRO A 30 3.42 18.80 16.81
C PRO A 30 2.32 18.62 17.87
N SER A 31 1.05 18.65 17.46
CA SER A 31 -0.10 18.51 18.36
C SER A 31 -0.53 17.06 18.55
N THR A 32 -0.47 16.26 17.49
CA THR A 32 -0.96 14.87 17.47
C THR A 32 0.16 13.84 17.59
N HIS A 33 1.41 14.24 17.31
CA HIS A 33 2.57 13.34 17.20
C HIS A 33 2.38 12.22 16.15
N GLN A 34 1.50 12.47 15.17
CA GLN A 34 1.29 11.57 14.02
C GLN A 34 2.00 12.14 12.79
N PRO A 35 2.33 11.32 11.77
CA PRO A 35 2.86 11.82 10.52
C PRO A 35 1.99 12.95 9.94
N LYS A 36 2.62 14.08 9.62
CA LYS A 36 1.91 15.27 9.13
C LYS A 36 1.27 15.03 7.75
N ALA A 37 1.88 14.17 6.94
CA ALA A 37 1.32 13.71 5.69
C ALA A 37 1.32 12.18 5.65
N VAL A 38 0.13 11.60 5.43
CA VAL A 38 -0.08 10.17 5.21
C VAL A 38 -0.61 9.96 3.81
N LEU A 39 0.13 9.17 3.02
CA LEU A 39 -0.28 8.72 1.69
C LEU A 39 -0.87 7.32 1.81
N ALA A 40 -2.18 7.19 1.64
CA ALA A 40 -2.87 5.91 1.65
C ALA A 40 -3.03 5.39 0.21
N LEU A 41 -2.55 4.17 -0.03
CA LEU A 41 -2.48 3.50 -1.33
C LEU A 41 -3.35 2.24 -1.28
N TYR A 42 -4.41 2.20 -2.08
CA TYR A 42 -5.30 1.05 -2.18
C TYR A 42 -5.05 0.38 -3.52
N GLU A 43 -4.45 -0.80 -3.47
CA GLU A 43 -3.88 -1.48 -4.64
C GLU A 43 -4.38 -2.91 -4.76
N ASP A 44 -4.60 -3.35 -6.01
CA ASP A 44 -4.83 -4.74 -6.35
C ASP A 44 -3.64 -5.26 -7.16
N LEU A 45 -3.01 -6.33 -6.69
CA LEU A 45 -1.78 -6.87 -7.30
C LEU A 45 -2.00 -7.55 -8.65
N LEU A 46 -3.24 -7.67 -9.10
CA LEU A 46 -3.58 -8.12 -10.46
C LEU A 46 -4.00 -6.96 -11.37
N CYS A 47 -4.21 -5.75 -10.83
CA CYS A 47 -4.74 -4.61 -11.57
C CYS A 47 -3.66 -3.95 -12.44
N PRO A 48 -3.77 -3.95 -13.80
CA PRO A 48 -2.76 -3.33 -14.67
C PRO A 48 -2.56 -1.83 -14.41
N PRO A 49 -3.60 -1.02 -14.14
CA PRO A 49 -3.42 0.37 -13.72
C PRO A 49 -2.60 0.52 -12.43
N CYS A 50 -2.66 -0.44 -11.48
CA CYS A 50 -1.83 -0.41 -10.27
C CYS A 50 -0.34 -0.61 -10.59
N ALA A 51 -0.01 -1.53 -11.50
CA ALA A 51 1.37 -1.71 -11.97
C ALA A 51 1.89 -0.45 -12.71
N ALA A 52 1.04 0.18 -13.52
CA ALA A 52 1.39 1.43 -14.18
C ALA A 52 1.60 2.57 -13.16
N PHE A 53 0.78 2.65 -12.13
CA PHE A 53 0.93 3.59 -11.03
C PHE A 53 2.26 3.36 -10.28
N GLU A 54 2.56 2.13 -9.91
CA GLU A 54 3.83 1.79 -9.25
C GLU A 54 5.03 2.19 -10.11
N LYS A 55 5.01 1.87 -11.39
CA LYS A 55 6.07 2.25 -12.31
C LYS A 55 6.28 3.76 -12.41
N ASN A 56 5.21 4.53 -12.39
CA ASN A 56 5.26 5.98 -12.60
C ASN A 56 5.51 6.76 -11.30
N TYR A 57 4.83 6.38 -10.21
CA TYR A 57 4.86 7.11 -8.94
C TYR A 57 5.76 6.47 -7.88
N GLY A 58 6.05 5.17 -7.99
CA GLY A 58 6.82 4.41 -7.01
C GLY A 58 8.14 5.08 -6.63
N PRO A 59 9.01 5.45 -7.58
CA PRO A 59 10.28 6.13 -7.26
C PRO A 59 10.10 7.45 -6.50
N THR A 60 9.04 8.21 -6.81
CA THR A 60 8.72 9.46 -6.12
C THR A 60 8.21 9.20 -4.71
N ILE A 61 7.35 8.19 -4.54
CA ILE A 61 6.82 7.78 -3.23
C ILE A 61 7.96 7.29 -2.33
N ASP A 62 8.87 6.47 -2.86
CA ASP A 62 10.05 6.01 -2.13
C ASP A 62 10.90 7.19 -1.65
N LYS A 63 11.15 8.16 -2.50
CA LYS A 63 11.89 9.37 -2.14
C LYS A 63 11.17 10.20 -1.08
N LEU A 64 9.85 10.35 -1.17
CA LEU A 64 9.03 11.05 -0.16
C LEU A 64 9.09 10.36 1.21
N ILE A 65 9.11 9.01 1.23
CA ILE A 65 9.30 8.23 2.47
C ILE A 65 10.71 8.44 3.02
N GLU A 66 11.74 8.27 2.19
CA GLU A 66 13.15 8.34 2.60
C GLU A 66 13.53 9.72 3.15
N THR A 67 12.96 10.79 2.60
CA THR A 67 13.16 12.15 3.11
C THR A 67 12.30 12.50 4.32
N GLY A 68 11.48 11.57 4.81
CA GLY A 68 10.58 11.79 5.95
C GLY A 68 9.38 12.68 5.63
N ALA A 69 9.13 12.99 4.36
CA ALA A 69 8.02 13.87 3.98
C ALA A 69 6.65 13.22 4.21
N ILE A 70 6.56 11.89 4.11
CA ILE A 70 5.32 11.12 4.31
C ILE A 70 5.53 9.85 5.14
N ALA A 71 4.43 9.36 5.73
CA ALA A 71 4.22 7.94 5.95
C ALA A 71 3.34 7.39 4.82
N ALA A 72 3.66 6.22 4.25
CA ALA A 72 2.86 5.55 3.24
C ALA A 72 2.13 4.36 3.87
N ASP A 73 0.82 4.32 3.72
CA ASP A 73 -0.06 3.24 4.19
C ASP A 73 -0.54 2.44 2.99
N TYR A 74 -0.10 1.19 2.87
CA TYR A 74 -0.48 0.28 1.80
C TYR A 74 -1.63 -0.62 2.25
N TYR A 75 -2.69 -0.67 1.44
CA TYR A 75 -3.86 -1.53 1.60
C TYR A 75 -4.02 -2.38 0.35
N PHE A 76 -3.92 -3.70 0.49
CA PHE A 76 -4.21 -4.57 -0.63
C PHE A 76 -5.69 -4.92 -0.65
N VAL A 77 -6.31 -4.66 -1.79
CA VAL A 77 -7.71 -5.00 -2.09
C VAL A 77 -7.76 -6.13 -3.11
N ALA A 78 -8.81 -6.94 -3.08
CA ALA A 78 -8.99 -8.06 -3.98
C ALA A 78 -10.22 -7.83 -4.88
N ILE A 79 -10.25 -6.67 -5.56
CA ILE A 79 -11.38 -6.26 -6.40
C ILE A 79 -11.49 -7.15 -7.64
N LEU A 80 -10.35 -7.64 -8.15
CA LEU A 80 -10.29 -8.48 -9.35
C LEU A 80 -10.43 -9.99 -9.07
N ASP A 81 -10.56 -10.40 -7.81
CA ASP A 81 -10.89 -11.78 -7.49
C ASP A 81 -12.30 -12.16 -7.97
N ASN A 82 -12.49 -13.42 -8.35
CA ASN A 82 -13.78 -13.99 -8.71
C ASN A 82 -13.83 -15.49 -8.37
N SER A 83 -14.89 -16.20 -8.75
CA SER A 83 -15.08 -17.62 -8.42
C SER A 83 -14.00 -18.57 -8.95
N SER A 84 -13.24 -18.16 -9.96
CA SER A 84 -12.18 -18.96 -10.61
C SER A 84 -10.79 -18.38 -10.46
N ARG A 85 -10.64 -17.23 -9.78
CA ARG A 85 -9.40 -16.48 -9.68
C ARG A 85 -9.31 -15.80 -8.32
N ASP A 86 -8.30 -16.14 -7.55
CA ASP A 86 -8.06 -15.64 -6.20
C ASP A 86 -6.65 -15.05 -6.02
N TYR A 87 -5.98 -14.71 -7.12
CA TYR A 87 -4.60 -14.22 -7.09
C TYR A 87 -4.47 -12.91 -6.31
N SER A 88 -5.39 -11.95 -6.51
CA SER A 88 -5.34 -10.66 -5.81
C SER A 88 -5.33 -10.85 -4.29
N SER A 89 -6.23 -11.69 -3.76
CA SER A 89 -6.27 -11.95 -2.32
C SER A 89 -5.06 -12.74 -1.82
N ARG A 90 -4.56 -13.73 -2.59
CA ARG A 90 -3.38 -14.51 -2.18
C ARG A 90 -2.10 -13.68 -2.20
N ALA A 91 -1.88 -12.90 -3.25
CA ALA A 91 -0.72 -12.03 -3.37
C ALA A 91 -0.75 -10.91 -2.31
N GLY A 92 -1.91 -10.29 -2.08
CA GLY A 92 -2.09 -9.32 -1.02
C GLY A 92 -1.84 -9.91 0.37
N ALA A 93 -2.38 -11.10 0.66
CA ALA A 93 -2.13 -11.80 1.92
C ALA A 93 -0.65 -12.14 2.11
N ALA A 94 0.05 -12.55 1.05
CA ALA A 94 1.49 -12.79 1.07
C ALA A 94 2.27 -11.50 1.39
N ALA A 95 1.85 -10.35 0.84
CA ALA A 95 2.46 -9.07 1.15
C ALA A 95 2.36 -8.71 2.65
N TYR A 96 1.21 -8.96 3.29
CA TYR A 96 1.07 -8.82 4.75
C TYR A 96 1.99 -9.78 5.51
N CYS A 97 2.07 -11.05 5.09
CA CYS A 97 2.96 -12.03 5.70
C CYS A 97 4.44 -11.61 5.64
N VAL A 98 4.86 -10.99 4.54
CA VAL A 98 6.22 -10.45 4.37
C VAL A 98 6.42 -9.22 5.26
N ALA A 99 5.44 -8.32 5.30
CA ALA A 99 5.50 -7.11 6.13
C ALA A 99 5.59 -7.42 7.63
N ASP A 100 4.91 -8.48 8.10
CA ASP A 100 4.99 -8.96 9.49
C ASP A 100 6.42 -9.33 9.91
N GLN A 101 7.29 -9.63 8.94
CA GLN A 101 8.69 -9.94 9.22
C GLN A 101 9.60 -8.75 9.02
N SER A 102 9.42 -8.01 7.92
CA SER A 102 10.30 -6.91 7.55
C SER A 102 9.62 -5.97 6.57
N ILE A 103 9.53 -4.69 6.96
CA ILE A 103 9.04 -3.62 6.07
C ILE A 103 9.98 -3.43 4.86
N ASN A 104 11.28 -3.62 5.03
CA ASN A 104 12.22 -3.55 3.89
C ASN A 104 12.00 -4.69 2.92
N ALA A 105 11.79 -5.92 3.42
CA ALA A 105 11.45 -7.06 2.58
C ALA A 105 10.11 -6.85 1.85
N PHE A 106 9.11 -6.26 2.53
CA PHE A 106 7.83 -5.91 1.93
C PHE A 106 7.99 -4.96 0.74
N ARG A 107 8.79 -3.91 0.85
CA ARG A 107 9.04 -2.98 -0.27
C ARG A 107 9.57 -3.72 -1.51
N GLY A 108 10.59 -4.55 -1.34
CA GLY A 108 11.17 -5.36 -2.42
C GLY A 108 10.18 -6.38 -3.00
N PHE A 109 9.46 -7.10 -2.13
CA PHE A 109 8.45 -8.07 -2.51
C PHE A 109 7.31 -7.44 -3.34
N ARG A 110 6.74 -6.32 -2.86
CA ARG A 110 5.70 -5.58 -3.57
C ARG A 110 6.18 -5.14 -4.95
N GLY A 111 7.38 -4.57 -5.06
CA GLY A 111 7.98 -4.18 -6.32
C GLY A 111 8.14 -5.37 -7.28
N THR A 112 8.57 -6.53 -6.79
CA THR A 112 8.69 -7.77 -7.56
C THR A 112 7.33 -8.23 -8.08
N LEU A 113 6.28 -8.22 -7.26
CA LEU A 113 4.93 -8.63 -7.67
C LEU A 113 4.37 -7.74 -8.78
N PHE A 114 4.58 -6.42 -8.73
CA PHE A 114 4.15 -5.54 -9.80
C PHE A 114 5.03 -5.65 -11.05
N ALA A 115 6.33 -5.84 -10.91
CA ALA A 115 7.24 -6.03 -12.04
C ALA A 115 6.93 -7.31 -12.83
N ASN A 116 6.51 -8.37 -12.13
CA ASN A 116 6.16 -9.67 -12.69
C ASN A 116 4.64 -9.91 -12.70
N GLN A 117 3.84 -8.85 -12.69
CA GLN A 117 2.38 -8.96 -12.63
C GLN A 117 1.85 -9.84 -13.77
N PRO A 118 1.08 -10.89 -13.47
CA PRO A 118 0.46 -11.70 -14.52
C PRO A 118 -0.59 -10.87 -15.27
N ALA A 119 -0.78 -11.17 -16.55
CA ALA A 119 -1.86 -10.57 -17.32
C ALA A 119 -3.22 -10.90 -16.67
N GLU A 120 -4.14 -9.94 -16.62
CA GLU A 120 -5.49 -10.18 -16.07
C GLU A 120 -6.24 -11.29 -16.82
N SER A 121 -5.94 -11.48 -18.12
CA SER A 121 -6.50 -12.52 -18.98
C SER A 121 -5.75 -13.85 -18.90
N ALA A 122 -4.76 -14.01 -18.02
CA ALA A 122 -4.01 -15.26 -17.90
C ALA A 122 -4.91 -16.41 -17.48
N THR A 123 -4.59 -17.61 -17.96
CA THR A 123 -5.29 -18.85 -17.61
C THR A 123 -4.72 -19.53 -16.36
N ALA A 124 -3.50 -19.12 -15.95
CA ALA A 124 -2.84 -19.58 -14.73
C ALA A 124 -2.19 -18.37 -14.03
N PHE A 125 -2.18 -18.41 -12.73
CA PHE A 125 -1.61 -17.36 -11.86
C PHE A 125 -0.58 -17.96 -10.92
N PRO A 126 0.43 -17.19 -10.48
CA PRO A 126 1.39 -17.63 -9.49
C PRO A 126 0.71 -18.30 -8.29
N ASP A 127 1.21 -19.47 -7.92
CA ASP A 127 0.73 -20.20 -6.75
C ASP A 127 1.42 -19.74 -5.45
N ASN A 128 1.06 -20.35 -4.32
CA ASN A 128 1.68 -20.00 -3.04
C ASN A 128 3.17 -20.36 -2.99
N LYS A 129 3.63 -21.34 -3.76
CA LYS A 129 5.04 -21.71 -3.81
C LYS A 129 5.86 -20.64 -4.50
N GLU A 130 5.34 -20.06 -5.58
CA GLU A 130 5.97 -18.94 -6.27
C GLU A 130 6.00 -17.70 -5.38
N LEU A 131 4.88 -17.35 -4.71
CA LEU A 131 4.83 -16.25 -3.74
C LEU A 131 5.81 -16.44 -2.57
N ILE A 132 6.00 -17.68 -2.09
CA ILE A 132 6.99 -18.01 -1.05
C ILE A 132 8.42 -17.80 -1.57
N ASN A 133 8.71 -18.22 -2.80
CA ASN A 133 10.02 -18.01 -3.41
C ASN A 133 10.34 -16.52 -3.54
N ASP A 134 9.38 -15.71 -3.99
CA ASP A 134 9.55 -14.26 -4.10
C ASP A 134 9.74 -13.61 -2.72
N ALA A 135 9.01 -14.07 -1.71
CA ALA A 135 9.17 -13.61 -0.33
C ALA A 135 10.57 -13.93 0.22
N GLN A 136 11.10 -15.13 -0.04
CA GLN A 136 12.45 -15.53 0.36
C GLN A 136 13.51 -14.66 -0.34
N GLN A 137 13.36 -14.40 -1.64
CA GLN A 137 14.26 -13.54 -2.40
C GLN A 137 14.22 -12.09 -1.91
N ALA A 138 13.07 -11.62 -1.46
CA ALA A 138 12.90 -10.30 -0.85
C ALA A 138 13.49 -10.19 0.57
N GLY A 139 13.92 -11.31 1.18
CA GLY A 139 14.51 -11.33 2.53
C GLY A 139 13.52 -11.67 3.65
N ALA A 140 12.39 -12.32 3.34
CA ALA A 140 11.40 -12.80 4.32
C ALA A 140 11.23 -14.33 4.27
N PRO A 141 12.26 -15.13 4.59
CA PRO A 141 12.23 -16.59 4.47
C PRO A 141 11.20 -17.26 5.39
N ASN A 142 10.85 -16.63 6.51
CA ASN A 142 9.91 -17.18 7.48
C ASN A 142 8.43 -16.88 7.15
N ALA A 143 8.14 -16.15 6.05
CA ALA A 143 6.77 -15.86 5.60
C ALA A 143 6.04 -17.12 5.08
N ALA A 144 6.76 -18.18 4.76
CA ALA A 144 6.24 -19.39 4.12
C ALA A 144 5.03 -19.99 4.84
N ASN A 145 5.08 -20.16 6.16
CA ASN A 145 3.97 -20.72 6.92
C ASN A 145 2.75 -19.81 6.94
N CYS A 146 2.95 -18.49 7.07
CA CYS A 146 1.89 -17.50 7.02
C CYS A 146 1.19 -17.51 5.64
N ILE A 147 1.95 -17.56 4.55
CA ILE A 147 1.44 -17.61 3.17
C ILE A 147 0.68 -18.93 2.95
N THR A 148 1.26 -20.06 3.33
CA THR A 148 0.64 -21.38 3.16
C THR A 148 -0.69 -21.49 3.90
N ASN A 149 -0.75 -20.98 5.12
CA ASN A 149 -1.95 -21.00 5.96
C ASN A 149 -2.99 -19.95 5.56
N GLY A 150 -2.66 -19.03 4.66
CA GLY A 150 -3.56 -17.97 4.24
C GLY A 150 -3.95 -17.02 5.39
N THR A 151 -3.04 -16.75 6.31
CA THR A 151 -3.30 -16.02 7.56
C THR A 151 -4.03 -14.69 7.33
N HIS A 152 -3.67 -13.93 6.29
CA HIS A 152 -4.25 -12.62 5.98
C HIS A 152 -5.29 -12.63 4.85
N LEU A 153 -5.71 -13.81 4.34
CA LEU A 153 -6.68 -13.89 3.23
C LEU A 153 -8.01 -13.21 3.54
N ALA A 154 -8.55 -13.45 4.75
CA ALA A 154 -9.82 -12.83 5.15
C ALA A 154 -9.71 -11.29 5.24
N LEU A 155 -8.57 -10.80 5.73
CA LEU A 155 -8.27 -9.37 5.79
C LEU A 155 -8.31 -8.75 4.39
N VAL A 156 -7.57 -9.30 3.43
CA VAL A 156 -7.47 -8.75 2.07
C VAL A 156 -8.80 -8.83 1.34
N ARG A 157 -9.53 -9.94 1.45
CA ARG A 157 -10.87 -10.12 0.85
C ARG A 157 -11.90 -9.11 1.39
N GLY A 158 -11.80 -8.76 2.67
CA GLY A 158 -12.69 -7.77 3.29
C GLY A 158 -12.23 -6.31 3.13
N MET A 159 -11.00 -6.08 2.65
CA MET A 159 -10.36 -4.77 2.69
C MET A 159 -11.12 -3.71 1.91
N ALA A 160 -11.50 -3.99 0.66
CA ALA A 160 -12.18 -3.02 -0.20
C ALA A 160 -13.46 -2.47 0.46
N GLN A 161 -14.24 -3.36 1.09
CA GLN A 161 -15.45 -2.97 1.83
C GLN A 161 -15.10 -2.16 3.09
N ALA A 162 -14.12 -2.60 3.86
CA ALA A 162 -13.73 -1.96 5.11
C ALA A 162 -13.25 -0.52 4.90
N VAL A 163 -12.48 -0.27 3.83
CA VAL A 163 -11.93 1.06 3.51
C VAL A 163 -12.80 1.87 2.53
N LYS A 164 -13.95 1.32 2.14
CA LYS A 164 -14.92 1.94 1.19
C LYS A 164 -14.25 2.35 -0.13
N VAL A 165 -13.57 1.40 -0.76
CA VAL A 165 -12.89 1.56 -2.06
C VAL A 165 -13.50 0.58 -3.05
N SER A 166 -13.87 1.07 -4.23
CA SER A 166 -14.48 0.28 -5.31
C SER A 166 -13.63 0.20 -6.58
N ALA A 167 -12.48 0.88 -6.60
CA ALA A 167 -11.55 0.87 -7.72
C ALA A 167 -10.09 0.90 -7.23
N ALA A 168 -9.19 0.29 -8.01
CA ALA A 168 -7.75 0.31 -7.77
C ALA A 168 -7.01 0.78 -9.04
N PRO A 169 -5.92 1.57 -8.94
CA PRO A 169 -5.45 2.15 -7.70
C PRO A 169 -6.37 3.27 -7.20
N THR A 170 -6.54 3.38 -5.89
CA THR A 170 -7.09 4.57 -5.26
C THR A 170 -6.01 5.17 -4.36
N VAL A 171 -5.82 6.48 -4.43
CA VAL A 171 -4.80 7.19 -3.64
C VAL A 171 -5.47 8.29 -2.83
N ARG A 172 -5.10 8.40 -1.54
CA ARG A 172 -5.57 9.47 -0.66
C ARG A 172 -4.40 10.11 0.08
N ILE A 173 -4.44 11.42 0.24
CA ILE A 173 -3.49 12.19 1.07
C ILE A 173 -4.27 12.72 2.26
N ASN A 174 -3.92 12.30 3.48
CA ASN A 174 -4.66 12.64 4.70
C ASN A 174 -6.18 12.41 4.55
N GLY A 175 -6.56 11.27 3.92
CA GLY A 175 -7.96 10.90 3.68
C GLY A 175 -8.63 11.56 2.47
N VAL A 176 -8.03 12.60 1.87
CA VAL A 176 -8.55 13.29 0.69
C VAL A 176 -8.06 12.60 -0.59
N ALA A 177 -8.97 12.32 -1.51
CA ALA A 177 -8.64 11.67 -2.79
C ALA A 177 -7.61 12.50 -3.59
N PHE A 178 -6.62 11.79 -4.14
CA PHE A 178 -5.65 12.33 -5.09
C PHE A 178 -5.83 11.60 -6.42
N ASP A 179 -6.23 12.36 -7.46
CA ASP A 179 -6.53 11.79 -8.77
C ASP A 179 -5.25 11.55 -9.58
N THR A 180 -4.84 10.29 -9.66
CA THR A 180 -3.63 9.88 -10.38
C THR A 180 -3.81 9.78 -11.89
N SER A 181 -5.04 9.91 -12.39
CA SER A 181 -5.33 9.88 -13.84
C SER A 181 -5.05 11.21 -14.53
N SER A 182 -5.10 12.31 -13.78
CA SER A 182 -4.94 13.68 -14.28
C SER A 182 -3.73 14.41 -13.70
N THR A 183 -2.93 13.74 -12.86
CA THR A 183 -1.78 14.32 -12.16
C THR A 183 -0.48 13.58 -12.49
N THR A 184 0.63 14.21 -12.14
CA THR A 184 1.98 13.69 -12.31
C THR A 184 2.64 13.42 -10.96
N PRO A 185 3.78 12.69 -10.90
CA PRO A 185 4.59 12.58 -9.68
C PRO A 185 5.02 13.94 -9.11
N ASP A 186 5.27 14.95 -9.95
CA ASP A 186 5.63 16.30 -9.49
C ASP A 186 4.44 17.00 -8.81
N ASP A 187 3.21 16.76 -9.27
CA ASP A 187 2.01 17.26 -8.61
C ASP A 187 1.83 16.62 -7.22
N LEU A 188 2.17 15.33 -7.07
CA LEU A 188 2.20 14.67 -5.78
C LEU A 188 3.21 15.34 -4.84
N VAL A 189 4.44 15.57 -5.30
CA VAL A 189 5.48 16.30 -4.53
C VAL A 189 4.98 17.68 -4.13
N ALA A 190 4.42 18.45 -5.09
CA ALA A 190 3.89 19.78 -4.82
C ALA A 190 2.79 19.76 -3.74
N ARG A 191 1.87 18.77 -3.83
CA ARG A 191 0.81 18.59 -2.85
C ARG A 191 1.33 18.24 -1.46
N ILE A 192 2.34 17.36 -1.38
CA ILE A 192 2.98 17.02 -0.10
C ILE A 192 3.70 18.24 0.49
N LYS A 193 4.45 19.01 -0.32
CA LYS A 193 5.11 20.24 0.13
C LYS A 193 4.14 21.28 0.71
N GLN A 194 2.93 21.39 0.18
CA GLN A 194 1.88 22.25 0.77
C GLN A 194 1.52 21.84 2.20
N ILE A 195 1.60 20.54 2.52
CA ILE A 195 1.24 20.00 3.83
C ILE A 195 2.42 20.09 4.81
N VAL A 196 3.60 19.63 4.41
CA VAL A 196 4.74 19.47 5.32
C VAL A 196 5.69 20.67 5.31
N GLY A 197 5.64 21.51 4.30
CA GLY A 197 6.58 22.60 4.06
C GLY A 197 7.75 22.15 3.19
N ASN A 198 8.83 22.94 3.24
CA ASN A 198 10.04 22.62 2.49
C ASN A 198 10.81 21.49 3.17
N VAL A 199 11.12 20.42 2.42
CA VAL A 199 11.87 19.25 2.88
C VAL A 199 13.19 19.19 2.13
N PRO A 200 14.33 19.15 2.82
CA PRO A 200 15.62 19.00 2.16
C PRO A 200 15.67 17.72 1.32
N GLY A 201 16.13 17.84 0.09
CA GLY A 201 16.24 16.71 -0.82
C GLY A 201 15.02 16.37 -1.67
N LEU A 202 13.90 17.11 -1.50
CA LEU A 202 12.72 17.03 -2.38
C LEU A 202 12.72 18.13 -3.43
#